data_1ad2abe7f19a43cd79f97413bf7c73fc
#
_entry.id   1ad2abe7f19a43cd79f97413bf7c73fc
#
_cell.length_a   1.000
_cell.length_b   1.000
_cell.length_c   1.000
_cell.angle_alpha   90.00
_cell.angle_beta   90.00
_cell.angle_gamma   90.00
#
_symmetry.space_group_name_H-M   'P 1'
#
loop_
_entity.id
_entity.type
_entity.pdbx_description
1 polymer ?
#
loop_
_entity_poly.entity_id
_entity_poly.type
_entity_poly.pdbx_seq_one_letter_code
_entity_poly.pdbx_strand_id
1 'polypeptide(L)'
;MRAVLASIPKRSTTILTTSKGRPWTRDGFGSSFNKAKIAAGMADADLHFHDLRGTAATRFYVANLSERVIAGIMGWEEEHVARIIRRYVDRSAATRAIIRQLNERRT
;
A
#
# COMPACT_ATOMS: atom_id res chain seq x y z
N MET A 1 4.09 -14.32 8.46
CA MET A 1 2.62 -14.13 8.53
C MET A 1 2.00 -14.82 9.74
N ARG A 2 2.22 -16.14 9.96
CA ARG A 2 1.64 -16.87 11.12
C ARG A 2 2.02 -16.26 12.46
N ALA A 3 3.28 -15.82 12.63
CA ALA A 3 3.75 -15.20 13.86
C ALA A 3 3.03 -13.87 14.15
N VAL A 4 2.78 -13.08 13.10
CA VAL A 4 2.02 -11.82 13.24
C VAL A 4 0.60 -12.10 13.65
N LEU A 5 -0.08 -13.06 13.00
CA LEU A 5 -1.45 -13.43 13.34
C LEU A 5 -1.56 -13.99 14.76
N ALA A 6 -0.58 -14.77 15.20
CA ALA A 6 -0.55 -15.31 16.57
C ALA A 6 -0.39 -14.22 17.62
N SER A 7 0.26 -13.10 17.31
CA SER A 7 0.47 -11.99 18.22
C SER A 7 -0.77 -11.10 18.40
N ILE A 8 -1.77 -11.22 17.52
CA ILE A 8 -2.98 -10.40 17.56
C ILE A 8 -3.95 -10.98 18.61
N PRO A 9 -4.45 -10.18 19.57
CA PRO A 9 -5.45 -10.65 20.52
C PRO A 9 -6.73 -11.11 19.82
N LYS A 10 -7.22 -12.28 20.21
CA LYS A 10 -8.46 -12.84 19.65
C LYS A 10 -9.67 -12.24 20.36
N ARG A 11 -10.29 -11.24 19.75
CA ARG A 11 -11.47 -10.57 20.29
C ARG A 11 -12.76 -10.88 19.55
N SER A 12 -12.66 -11.48 18.36
CA SER A 12 -13.78 -11.79 17.49
C SER A 12 -13.39 -12.94 16.55
N THR A 13 -14.36 -13.42 15.79
CA THR A 13 -14.13 -14.36 14.70
C THR A 13 -13.38 -13.73 13.51
N THR A 14 -13.34 -12.41 13.43
CA THR A 14 -12.57 -11.68 12.43
C THR A 14 -11.18 -11.35 12.95
N ILE A 15 -10.19 -11.31 12.06
CA ILE A 15 -8.80 -10.98 12.40
C ILE A 15 -8.67 -9.52 12.80
N LEU A 16 -9.26 -8.63 12.02
CA LEU A 16 -9.22 -7.19 12.25
C LEU A 16 -10.52 -6.76 12.96
N THR A 17 -10.36 -6.13 14.11
CA THR A 17 -11.48 -5.71 14.95
C THR A 17 -11.31 -4.28 15.41
N THR A 18 -12.46 -3.64 15.74
CA THR A 18 -12.46 -2.33 16.40
C THR A 18 -11.95 -2.45 17.84
N SER A 19 -11.67 -1.32 18.50
CA SER A 19 -11.29 -1.29 19.90
C SER A 19 -12.35 -1.91 20.83
N LYS A 20 -13.60 -2.00 20.35
CA LYS A 20 -14.72 -2.65 21.08
C LYS A 20 -14.85 -4.14 20.78
N GLY A 21 -13.90 -4.73 20.04
CA GLY A 21 -13.89 -6.16 19.70
C GLY A 21 -14.89 -6.56 18.63
N ARG A 22 -15.37 -5.63 17.83
CA ARG A 22 -16.34 -5.89 16.75
C ARG A 22 -15.67 -5.84 15.38
N PRO A 23 -16.19 -6.59 14.38
CA PRO A 23 -15.71 -6.46 13.01
C PRO A 23 -15.86 -5.02 12.49
N TRP A 24 -14.93 -4.58 11.69
CA TRP A 24 -15.02 -3.28 11.03
C TRP A 24 -16.15 -3.26 10.01
N THR A 25 -16.90 -2.15 9.98
CA THR A 25 -17.80 -1.83 8.87
C THR A 25 -17.05 -0.95 7.88
N ARG A 26 -17.54 -0.88 6.64
CA ARG A 26 -16.96 -0.01 5.61
C ARG A 26 -16.92 1.45 6.06
N ASP A 27 -18.05 1.96 6.54
CA ASP A 27 -18.16 3.36 6.95
C ASP A 27 -17.38 3.65 8.22
N GLY A 28 -17.41 2.74 9.18
CA GLY A 28 -16.66 2.85 10.43
C GLY A 28 -15.17 2.86 10.19
N PHE A 29 -14.66 2.02 9.29
CA PHE A 29 -13.25 2.00 8.91
C PHE A 29 -12.85 3.30 8.21
N GLY A 30 -13.64 3.77 7.24
CA GLY A 30 -13.37 5.01 6.52
C GLY A 30 -13.30 6.22 7.44
N SER A 31 -14.23 6.33 8.38
CA SER A 31 -14.23 7.41 9.39
C SER A 31 -13.01 7.35 10.30
N SER A 32 -12.66 6.16 10.77
CA SER A 32 -11.50 5.96 11.64
C SER A 32 -10.18 6.27 10.91
N PHE A 33 -10.04 5.83 9.68
CA PHE A 33 -8.88 6.13 8.84
C PHE A 33 -8.73 7.63 8.63
N ASN A 34 -9.83 8.33 8.31
CA ASN A 34 -9.82 9.77 8.10
C ASN A 34 -9.40 10.52 9.37
N LYS A 35 -9.91 10.11 10.54
CA LYS A 35 -9.50 10.70 11.83
C LYS A 35 -8.01 10.50 12.10
N ALA A 36 -7.49 9.31 11.81
CA ALA A 36 -6.06 9.02 11.96
C ALA A 36 -5.22 9.88 11.04
N LYS A 37 -5.65 10.07 9.81
CA LYS A 37 -5.01 10.92 8.82
C LYS A 37 -4.93 12.38 9.27
N ILE A 38 -6.03 12.91 9.81
CA ILE A 38 -6.08 14.26 10.38
C ILE A 38 -5.14 14.38 11.57
N ALA A 39 -5.18 13.42 12.49
CA ALA A 39 -4.32 13.40 13.69
C ALA A 39 -2.82 13.34 13.33
N ALA A 40 -2.48 12.72 12.20
CA ALA A 40 -1.10 12.65 11.70
C ALA A 40 -0.64 13.92 10.98
N GLY A 41 -1.48 14.96 10.88
CA GLY A 41 -1.16 16.19 10.16
C GLY A 41 -1.23 16.06 8.65
N MET A 42 -1.93 15.05 8.15
CA MET A 42 -2.02 14.71 6.72
C MET A 42 -3.40 15.00 6.12
N ALA A 43 -4.19 15.86 6.76
CA ALA A 43 -5.57 16.14 6.33
C ALA A 43 -5.64 16.65 4.89
N ASP A 44 -4.68 17.47 4.48
CA ASP A 44 -4.64 18.06 3.15
C ASP A 44 -3.90 17.22 2.12
N ALA A 45 -3.33 16.07 2.53
CA ALA A 45 -2.63 15.18 1.63
C ALA A 45 -3.64 14.35 0.81
N ASP A 46 -3.41 14.27 -0.49
CA ASP A 46 -4.22 13.43 -1.38
C ASP A 46 -3.79 11.97 -1.26
N LEU A 47 -4.03 11.39 -0.08
CA LEU A 47 -3.70 10.03 0.25
C LEU A 47 -4.95 9.26 0.68
N HIS A 48 -5.13 8.08 0.11
CA HIS A 48 -6.28 7.22 0.37
C HIS A 48 -5.79 5.85 0.85
N PHE A 49 -6.59 5.19 1.68
CA PHE A 49 -6.26 3.83 2.13
C PHE A 49 -6.04 2.88 0.96
N HIS A 50 -6.82 3.05 -0.10
CA HIS A 50 -6.71 2.24 -1.33
C HIS A 50 -5.31 2.30 -1.96
N ASP A 51 -4.60 3.40 -1.81
CA ASP A 51 -3.25 3.59 -2.37
C ASP A 51 -2.24 2.58 -1.78
N LEU A 52 -2.50 2.07 -0.57
CA LEU A 52 -1.66 1.06 0.06
C LEU A 52 -1.60 -0.25 -0.73
N ARG A 53 -2.64 -0.57 -1.48
CA ARG A 53 -2.66 -1.76 -2.33
C ARG A 53 -1.63 -1.66 -3.45
N GLY A 54 -1.55 -0.51 -4.10
CA GLY A 54 -0.52 -0.25 -5.12
C GLY A 54 0.88 -0.28 -4.53
N THR A 55 1.06 0.30 -3.34
CA THR A 55 2.33 0.26 -2.62
C THR A 55 2.75 -1.18 -2.29
N ALA A 56 1.82 -2.01 -1.83
CA ALA A 56 2.11 -3.42 -1.54
C ALA A 56 2.54 -4.17 -2.80
N ALA A 57 1.82 -3.98 -3.91
CA ALA A 57 2.16 -4.63 -5.19
C ALA A 57 3.56 -4.24 -5.68
N THR A 58 3.93 -2.96 -5.59
CA THR A 58 5.26 -2.49 -5.99
C THR A 58 6.36 -3.03 -5.08
N ARG A 59 6.10 -3.17 -3.79
CA ARG A 59 7.05 -3.80 -2.85
C ARG A 59 7.28 -5.26 -3.16
N PHE A 60 6.23 -6.00 -3.52
CA PHE A 60 6.38 -7.39 -3.96
C PHE A 60 7.22 -7.49 -5.24
N TYR A 61 7.03 -6.58 -6.16
CA TYR A 61 7.83 -6.51 -7.38
C TYR A 61 9.31 -6.25 -7.07
N VAL A 62 9.61 -5.30 -6.21
CA VAL A 62 10.98 -5.00 -5.78
C VAL A 62 11.62 -6.20 -5.08
N ALA A 63 10.83 -7.02 -4.41
CA ALA A 63 11.27 -8.27 -3.79
C ALA A 63 11.40 -9.43 -4.80
N ASN A 64 11.33 -9.16 -6.11
CA ASN A 64 11.48 -10.13 -7.20
C ASN A 64 10.35 -11.15 -7.33
N LEU A 65 9.16 -10.86 -6.82
CA LEU A 65 8.00 -11.70 -7.10
C LEU A 65 7.54 -11.47 -8.54
N SER A 66 7.10 -12.55 -9.21
CA SER A 66 6.55 -12.43 -10.57
C SER A 66 5.18 -11.73 -10.56
N GLU A 67 4.80 -11.14 -11.67
CA GLU A 67 3.48 -10.51 -11.82
C GLU A 67 2.34 -11.49 -11.54
N ARG A 68 2.49 -12.74 -11.95
CA ARG A 68 1.52 -13.80 -11.69
C ARG A 68 1.34 -14.06 -10.20
N VAL A 69 2.43 -14.13 -9.45
CA VAL A 69 2.39 -14.35 -7.99
C VAL A 69 1.76 -13.14 -7.30
N ILE A 70 2.14 -11.94 -7.70
CA ILE A 70 1.56 -10.71 -7.15
C ILE A 70 0.05 -10.65 -7.41
N ALA A 71 -0.38 -10.99 -8.62
CA ALA A 71 -1.80 -11.05 -8.97
C ALA A 71 -2.56 -12.02 -8.07
N GLY A 72 -1.99 -13.19 -7.79
CA GLY A 72 -2.58 -14.16 -6.86
C GLY A 72 -2.70 -13.65 -5.44
N ILE A 73 -1.68 -12.98 -4.93
CA ILE A 73 -1.68 -12.40 -3.57
C ILE A 73 -2.70 -11.27 -3.46
N MET A 74 -2.74 -10.38 -4.45
CA MET A 74 -3.59 -9.19 -4.42
C MET A 74 -5.04 -9.47 -4.83
N GLY A 75 -5.32 -10.63 -5.43
CA GLY A 75 -6.62 -10.92 -6.01
C GLY A 75 -6.91 -10.08 -7.25
N TRP A 76 -5.89 -9.71 -7.99
CA TRP A 76 -5.98 -8.93 -9.23
C TRP A 76 -5.70 -9.77 -10.45
N GLU A 77 -6.10 -9.27 -11.61
CA GLU A 77 -5.65 -9.84 -12.88
C GLU A 77 -4.20 -9.43 -13.18
N GLU A 78 -3.46 -10.27 -13.90
CA GLU A 78 -2.07 -10.01 -14.23
C GLU A 78 -1.89 -8.70 -15.01
N GLU A 79 -2.81 -8.36 -15.90
CA GLU A 79 -2.77 -7.10 -16.64
C GLU A 79 -2.83 -5.87 -15.73
N HIS A 80 -3.62 -5.95 -14.67
CA HIS A 80 -3.73 -4.87 -13.70
C HIS A 80 -2.41 -4.69 -12.93
N VAL A 81 -1.80 -5.80 -12.52
CA VAL A 81 -0.49 -5.79 -11.87
C VAL A 81 0.56 -5.20 -12.81
N ALA A 82 0.59 -5.63 -14.07
CA ALA A 82 1.53 -5.12 -15.06
C ALA A 82 1.43 -3.61 -15.25
N ARG A 83 0.21 -3.06 -15.25
CA ARG A 83 -0.01 -1.62 -15.36
C ARG A 83 0.53 -0.85 -14.15
N ILE A 84 0.29 -1.36 -12.95
CA ILE A 84 0.77 -0.75 -11.70
C ILE A 84 2.30 -0.75 -11.67
N ILE A 85 2.91 -1.87 -11.99
CA ILE A 85 4.37 -2.02 -12.01
C ILE A 85 5.00 -1.10 -13.06
N ARG A 86 4.39 -0.99 -14.23
CA ARG A 86 4.86 -0.10 -15.29
C ARG A 86 4.88 1.36 -14.85
N ARG A 87 3.84 1.82 -14.15
CA ARG A 87 3.81 3.16 -13.57
C ARG A 87 4.94 3.39 -12.58
N TYR A 88 5.21 2.39 -11.74
CA TYR A 88 6.31 2.47 -10.78
C TYR A 88 7.67 2.58 -11.48
N VAL A 89 7.93 1.73 -12.47
CA VAL A 89 9.17 1.74 -13.24
C VAL A 89 9.35 3.08 -13.97
N ASP A 90 8.31 3.58 -14.62
CA ASP A 90 8.35 4.86 -15.34
C ASP A 90 8.64 6.03 -14.39
N ARG A 91 8.00 6.07 -13.21
CA ARG A 91 8.27 7.10 -12.20
C ARG A 91 9.70 7.02 -11.69
N SER A 92 10.21 5.83 -11.42
CA SER A 92 11.58 5.62 -10.97
C SER A 92 12.59 6.06 -12.01
N ALA A 93 12.35 5.74 -13.28
CA ALA A 93 13.20 6.16 -14.39
C ALA A 93 13.21 7.67 -14.53
N ALA A 94 12.05 8.32 -14.47
CA ALA A 94 11.93 9.78 -14.54
C ALA A 94 12.67 10.45 -13.38
N THR A 95 12.52 9.95 -12.17
CA THR A 95 13.22 10.47 -10.99
C THR A 95 14.73 10.34 -11.12
N ARG A 96 15.22 9.20 -11.59
CA ARG A 96 16.65 8.97 -11.84
C ARG A 96 17.20 9.93 -12.90
N ALA A 97 16.43 10.17 -13.96
CA ALA A 97 16.81 11.12 -15.00
C ALA A 97 16.96 12.54 -14.46
N ILE A 98 16.02 12.98 -13.61
CA ILE A 98 16.07 14.30 -12.97
C ILE A 98 17.29 14.41 -12.05
N ILE A 99 17.57 13.40 -11.25
CA ILE A 99 18.74 13.36 -10.35
C ILE A 99 20.02 13.44 -11.17
N ARG A 100 20.10 12.70 -12.27
CA ARG A 100 21.27 12.74 -13.17
C ARG A 100 21.49 14.13 -13.72
N GLN A 101 20.46 14.81 -14.21
CA GLN A 101 20.55 16.18 -14.72
C GLN A 101 21.02 17.15 -13.65
N LEU A 102 20.52 17.03 -12.42
CA LEU A 102 20.95 17.88 -11.31
C LEU A 102 22.44 17.67 -10.99
N ASN A 103 22.91 16.43 -11.02
CA ASN A 103 24.33 16.11 -10.78
C ASN A 103 25.23 16.65 -11.88
N GLU A 104 24.80 16.59 -13.13
CA GLU A 104 25.55 17.16 -14.27
C GLU A 104 25.68 18.68 -14.18
N ARG A 105 24.64 19.38 -13.66
CA ARG A 105 24.70 20.83 -13.46
C ARG A 105 25.62 21.26 -12.31
N ARG A 106 25.96 20.35 -11.40
CA ARG A 106 26.88 20.62 -10.30
C ARG A 106 28.34 20.56 -10.68
N THR A 107 28.63 19.92 -11.78
CA THR A 107 30.00 19.82 -12.32
C THR A 107 30.22 20.86 -13.40
#